data_00825824111176c68ff7dea8e99816b3
#
_entry.id   00825824111176c68ff7dea8e99816b3
#
_cell.length_a   1.000
_cell.length_b   1.000
_cell.length_c   1.000
_cell.angle_alpha   90.00
_cell.angle_beta   90.00
_cell.angle_gamma   90.00
#
_symmetry.space_group_name_H-M   'P 1'
#
loop_
_entity.id
_entity.type
_entity.pdbx_description
1 polymer ?
#
loop_
_entity_poly.entity_id
_entity_poly.type
_entity_poly.pdbx_seq_one_letter_code
_entity_poly.pdbx_strand_id
1 'polypeptide(L)'
;TFRFASQVKALLAGGGIDTAPSAAGLAGIYVWGSVPEPWTIFDNIRSLPAGSTMWVDANGAHAPLRYFDVTQELERAAEAPEEWSPQTLRDALLDTLKHHLVADVPVGAFLSAGLDSATIVALTAELQPDALRSVTLAFEEFDDTEFDEAALAEKIAAHYDTAHRTQRVKGTDFHAEYH
;
A
#
# COMPACT_ATOMS: atom_id res chain seq x y z
N THR A 1 10.05 -12.30 -26.82
CA THR A 1 9.16 -12.82 -25.75
C THR A 1 8.85 -11.68 -24.79
N PHE A 2 7.58 -11.42 -24.54
CA PHE A 2 7.14 -10.48 -23.51
C PHE A 2 6.97 -11.22 -22.17
N ARG A 3 7.38 -10.61 -21.06
CA ARG A 3 7.21 -11.13 -19.71
C ARG A 3 6.69 -10.05 -18.80
N PHE A 4 5.84 -10.42 -17.86
CA PHE A 4 5.34 -9.51 -16.84
C PHE A 4 5.17 -10.23 -15.50
N ALA A 5 5.27 -9.48 -14.42
CA ALA A 5 5.02 -9.93 -13.07
C ALA A 5 4.69 -8.73 -12.16
N SER A 6 4.07 -8.99 -11.04
CA SER A 6 3.78 -7.96 -10.03
C SER A 6 5.04 -7.45 -9.30
N GLN A 7 6.14 -8.21 -9.37
CA GLN A 7 7.41 -7.85 -8.72
C GLN A 7 8.60 -8.17 -9.62
N VAL A 8 9.62 -7.31 -9.60
CA VAL A 8 10.86 -7.49 -10.35
C VAL A 8 11.55 -8.82 -10.00
N LYS A 9 11.60 -9.19 -8.71
CA LYS A 9 12.23 -10.45 -8.29
C LYS A 9 11.60 -11.69 -8.92
N ALA A 10 10.31 -11.67 -9.23
CA ALA A 10 9.65 -12.78 -9.91
C ALA A 10 10.09 -12.88 -11.38
N LEU A 11 10.30 -11.75 -12.05
CA LEU A 11 10.88 -11.72 -13.40
C LEU A 11 12.29 -12.29 -13.40
N LEU A 12 13.12 -11.90 -12.44
CA LEU A 12 14.51 -12.38 -12.31
C LEU A 12 14.56 -13.87 -12.01
N ALA A 13 13.68 -14.38 -11.16
CA ALA A 13 13.58 -15.80 -10.83
C ALA A 13 13.22 -16.66 -12.07
N GLY A 14 12.49 -16.09 -13.05
CA GLY A 14 12.20 -16.73 -14.33
C GLY A 14 13.41 -16.87 -15.26
N GLY A 15 14.52 -16.23 -14.95
CA GLY A 15 15.78 -16.27 -15.69
C GLY A 15 15.75 -15.64 -17.07
N GLY A 16 16.92 -15.50 -17.70
CA GLY A 16 17.05 -15.01 -19.07
C GLY A 16 16.63 -13.55 -19.28
N ILE A 17 16.72 -12.73 -18.25
CA ILE A 17 16.52 -11.29 -18.32
C ILE A 17 17.87 -10.60 -18.10
N ASP A 18 18.17 -9.62 -18.93
CA ASP A 18 19.34 -8.78 -18.75
C ASP A 18 19.15 -7.89 -17.52
N THR A 19 20.11 -7.95 -16.62
CA THR A 19 20.15 -7.21 -15.35
C THR A 19 21.09 -6.01 -15.39
N ALA A 20 21.42 -5.50 -16.58
CA ALA A 20 22.19 -4.28 -16.70
C ALA A 20 21.53 -3.14 -15.89
N PRO A 21 22.34 -2.39 -15.10
CA PRO A 21 21.77 -1.37 -14.23
C PRO A 21 21.22 -0.18 -15.02
N SER A 22 20.07 0.33 -14.62
CA SER A 22 19.47 1.54 -15.18
C SER A 22 20.01 2.78 -14.50
N ALA A 23 20.70 3.64 -15.26
CA ALA A 23 21.20 4.91 -14.73
C ALA A 23 20.06 5.81 -14.21
N ALA A 24 18.92 5.85 -14.92
CA ALA A 24 17.76 6.63 -14.52
C ALA A 24 17.10 6.08 -13.24
N GLY A 25 16.96 4.74 -13.15
CA GLY A 25 16.44 4.10 -11.95
C GLY A 25 17.33 4.32 -10.73
N LEU A 26 18.63 4.18 -10.89
CA LEU A 26 19.59 4.43 -9.81
C LEU A 26 19.61 5.90 -9.37
N ALA A 27 19.59 6.85 -10.32
CA ALA A 27 19.52 8.27 -10.02
C ALA A 27 18.25 8.60 -9.19
N GLY A 28 17.13 7.97 -9.48
CA GLY A 28 15.89 8.12 -8.73
C GLY A 28 16.05 7.79 -7.25
N ILE A 29 16.76 6.72 -6.93
CA ILE A 29 17.01 6.33 -5.53
C ILE A 29 17.77 7.44 -4.79
N TYR A 30 18.79 8.06 -5.42
CA TYR A 30 19.59 9.12 -4.78
C TYR A 30 18.82 10.43 -4.65
N VAL A 31 17.94 10.75 -5.60
CA VAL A 31 17.19 12.03 -5.62
C VAL A 31 15.91 11.95 -4.79
N TRP A 32 15.18 10.83 -4.88
CA TRP A 32 13.82 10.68 -4.35
C TRP A 32 13.71 9.64 -3.24
N GLY A 33 14.76 8.86 -2.96
CA GLY A 33 14.69 7.70 -2.07
C GLY A 33 13.91 6.51 -2.64
N SER A 34 13.46 6.60 -3.91
CA SER A 34 12.71 5.56 -4.61
C SER A 34 12.97 5.62 -6.11
N VAL A 35 12.63 4.55 -6.82
CA VAL A 35 12.74 4.51 -8.28
C VAL A 35 11.45 5.04 -8.91
N PRO A 36 11.48 6.16 -9.63
CA PRO A 36 10.27 6.71 -10.26
C PRO A 36 9.85 5.88 -11.47
N GLU A 37 8.56 5.76 -11.68
CA GLU A 37 7.99 5.17 -12.89
C GLU A 37 8.39 5.97 -14.15
N PRO A 38 8.55 5.33 -15.28
CA PRO A 38 8.39 3.89 -15.57
C PRO A 38 9.68 3.09 -15.37
N TRP A 39 10.61 3.58 -14.62
CA TRP A 39 11.93 2.98 -14.44
C TRP A 39 11.90 1.85 -13.40
N THR A 40 12.89 0.96 -13.47
CA THR A 40 13.34 0.08 -12.39
C THR A 40 14.85 0.25 -12.24
N ILE A 41 15.47 -0.45 -11.32
CA ILE A 41 16.95 -0.46 -11.21
C ILE A 41 17.63 -1.21 -12.37
N PHE A 42 16.86 -1.88 -13.23
CA PHE A 42 17.32 -2.63 -14.39
C PHE A 42 16.87 -1.98 -15.69
N ASP A 43 17.77 -1.88 -16.66
CA ASP A 43 17.52 -1.13 -17.90
C ASP A 43 16.44 -1.77 -18.79
N ASN A 44 16.35 -3.09 -18.75
CA ASN A 44 15.40 -3.86 -19.58
C ASN A 44 14.10 -4.26 -18.86
N ILE A 45 13.89 -3.76 -17.62
CA ILE A 45 12.66 -3.96 -16.88
C ILE A 45 12.01 -2.60 -16.65
N ARG A 46 10.76 -2.46 -17.04
CA ARG A 46 9.98 -1.23 -16.87
C ARG A 46 8.78 -1.48 -15.97
N SER A 47 8.43 -0.49 -15.19
CA SER A 47 7.16 -0.43 -14.49
C SER A 47 6.06 0.04 -15.43
N LEU A 48 4.89 -0.58 -15.37
CA LEU A 48 3.70 0.01 -15.98
C LEU A 48 3.30 1.21 -15.13
N PRO A 49 3.19 2.43 -15.72
CA PRO A 49 2.85 3.62 -14.95
C PRO A 49 1.50 3.47 -14.23
N ALA A 50 1.39 4.06 -13.04
CA ALA A 50 0.15 4.07 -12.28
C ALA A 50 -1.02 4.63 -13.11
N GLY A 51 -2.22 4.13 -12.87
CA GLY A 51 -3.42 4.54 -13.63
C GLY A 51 -3.37 4.21 -15.11
N SER A 52 -2.60 3.19 -15.52
CA SER A 52 -2.43 2.82 -16.93
C SER A 52 -2.77 1.36 -17.19
N THR A 53 -3.20 1.10 -18.42
CA THR A 53 -3.35 -0.24 -18.99
C THR A 53 -2.43 -0.41 -20.19
N MET A 54 -2.08 -1.65 -20.51
CA MET A 54 -1.26 -1.94 -21.69
C MET A 54 -1.76 -3.22 -22.35
N TRP A 55 -1.94 -3.15 -23.67
CA TRP A 55 -2.23 -4.31 -24.49
C TRP A 55 -0.95 -4.98 -24.97
N VAL A 56 -0.95 -6.31 -24.99
CA VAL A 56 0.12 -7.13 -25.55
C VAL A 56 -0.50 -8.15 -26.49
N ASP A 57 -0.01 -8.19 -27.72
CA ASP A 57 -0.46 -9.12 -28.75
C ASP A 57 0.72 -9.84 -29.41
N ALA A 58 0.47 -10.50 -30.53
CA ALA A 58 1.48 -11.21 -31.30
C ALA A 58 2.59 -10.28 -31.86
N ASN A 59 2.31 -8.98 -32.00
CA ASN A 59 3.26 -7.97 -32.47
C ASN A 59 4.09 -7.37 -31.34
N GLY A 60 3.72 -7.63 -30.08
CA GLY A 60 4.42 -7.16 -28.89
C GLY A 60 3.56 -6.28 -27.97
N ALA A 61 4.24 -5.51 -27.12
CA ALA A 61 3.59 -4.57 -26.20
C ALA A 61 3.25 -3.27 -26.92
N HIS A 62 2.02 -2.81 -26.76
CA HIS A 62 1.58 -1.49 -27.22
C HIS A 62 1.96 -0.42 -26.20
N ALA A 63 1.85 0.86 -26.59
CA ALA A 63 2.04 1.97 -25.67
C ALA A 63 1.02 1.91 -24.53
N PRO A 64 1.43 2.19 -23.28
CA PRO A 64 0.49 2.28 -22.17
C PRO A 64 -0.57 3.35 -22.42
N LEU A 65 -1.82 3.03 -22.09
CA LEU A 65 -2.94 3.96 -22.10
C LEU A 65 -3.23 4.37 -20.66
N ARG A 66 -3.05 5.65 -20.34
CA ARG A 66 -3.39 6.20 -19.04
C ARG A 66 -4.89 6.46 -18.97
N TYR A 67 -5.58 5.87 -17.99
CA TYR A 67 -7.00 6.06 -17.73
C TYR A 67 -7.27 6.91 -16.48
N PHE A 68 -6.25 7.11 -15.63
CA PHE A 68 -6.34 7.89 -14.41
C PHE A 68 -5.03 8.63 -14.15
N ASP A 69 -5.11 9.90 -13.75
CA ASP A 69 -3.96 10.73 -13.39
C ASP A 69 -4.33 11.61 -12.19
N VAL A 70 -3.63 11.42 -11.06
CA VAL A 70 -3.88 12.19 -9.84
C VAL A 70 -3.69 13.69 -10.05
N THR A 71 -2.69 14.09 -10.86
CA THR A 71 -2.44 15.51 -11.14
C THR A 71 -3.63 16.15 -11.86
N GLN A 72 -4.18 15.47 -12.87
CA GLN A 72 -5.36 15.95 -13.58
C GLN A 72 -6.60 16.02 -12.68
N GLU A 73 -6.76 15.06 -11.76
CA GLU A 73 -7.87 15.13 -10.80
C GLU A 73 -7.73 16.29 -9.82
N LEU A 74 -6.51 16.55 -9.34
CA LEU A 74 -6.25 17.72 -8.48
C LEU A 74 -6.47 19.05 -9.21
N GLU A 75 -6.04 19.15 -10.47
CA GLU A 75 -6.29 20.33 -11.32
C GLU A 75 -7.79 20.55 -11.53
N ARG A 76 -8.53 19.47 -11.86
CA ARG A 76 -9.98 19.52 -12.02
C ARG A 76 -10.70 19.94 -10.74
N ALA A 77 -10.28 19.40 -9.60
CA ALA A 77 -10.84 19.77 -8.30
C ALA A 77 -10.55 21.23 -7.93
N ALA A 78 -9.39 21.75 -8.32
CA ALA A 78 -9.03 23.15 -8.09
C ALA A 78 -9.87 24.12 -8.96
N GLU A 79 -10.21 23.72 -10.18
CA GLU A 79 -11.05 24.53 -11.10
C GLU A 79 -12.53 24.52 -10.69
N ALA A 80 -13.02 23.44 -10.11
CA ALA A 80 -14.40 23.28 -9.68
C ALA A 80 -14.46 22.69 -8.25
N PRO A 81 -14.12 23.50 -7.23
CA PRO A 81 -14.11 23.00 -5.86
C PRO A 81 -15.52 22.63 -5.41
N GLU A 82 -15.66 21.39 -4.97
CA GLU A 82 -16.90 20.92 -4.35
C GLU A 82 -16.98 21.37 -2.89
N GLU A 83 -18.20 21.51 -2.38
CA GLU A 83 -18.42 21.85 -0.99
C GLU A 83 -18.00 20.67 -0.10
N TRP A 84 -16.95 20.86 0.69
CA TRP A 84 -16.42 19.82 1.57
C TRP A 84 -17.26 19.66 2.83
N SER A 85 -17.52 18.42 3.21
CA SER A 85 -18.12 18.08 4.49
C SER A 85 -17.47 16.82 5.07
N PRO A 86 -17.52 16.63 6.41
CA PRO A 86 -17.09 15.37 7.03
C PRO A 86 -17.85 14.17 6.47
N GLN A 87 -19.10 14.33 6.06
CA GLN A 87 -19.90 13.27 5.47
C GLN A 87 -19.37 12.86 4.09
N THR A 88 -19.00 13.83 3.25
CA THR A 88 -18.42 13.57 1.93
C THR A 88 -17.14 12.74 2.04
N LEU A 89 -16.26 13.10 3.00
CA LEU A 89 -15.04 12.33 3.26
C LEU A 89 -15.36 10.91 3.75
N ARG A 90 -16.31 10.79 4.69
CA ARG A 90 -16.73 9.50 5.22
C ARG A 90 -17.27 8.57 4.13
N ASP A 91 -18.14 9.09 3.26
CA ASP A 91 -18.74 8.31 2.17
C ASP A 91 -17.66 7.84 1.16
N ALA A 92 -16.71 8.69 0.82
CA ALA A 92 -15.58 8.33 -0.03
C ALA A 92 -14.69 7.24 0.59
N LEU A 93 -14.43 7.33 1.90
CA LEU A 93 -13.67 6.29 2.63
C LEU A 93 -14.43 4.97 2.69
N LEU A 94 -15.74 5.00 2.95
CA LEU A 94 -16.58 3.79 2.96
C LEU A 94 -16.62 3.13 1.57
N ASP A 95 -16.75 3.92 0.52
CA ASP A 95 -16.74 3.39 -0.85
C ASP A 95 -15.38 2.75 -1.17
N THR A 96 -14.28 3.42 -0.83
CA THR A 96 -12.92 2.88 -0.98
C THR A 96 -12.76 1.56 -0.22
N LEU A 97 -13.17 1.50 1.04
CA LEU A 97 -13.07 0.30 1.87
C LEU A 97 -13.88 -0.87 1.31
N LYS A 98 -15.10 -0.64 0.80
CA LYS A 98 -15.91 -1.70 0.16
C LYS A 98 -15.14 -2.39 -0.96
N HIS A 99 -14.41 -1.64 -1.77
CA HIS A 99 -13.62 -2.19 -2.87
C HIS A 99 -12.35 -2.93 -2.38
N HIS A 100 -11.71 -2.44 -1.32
CA HIS A 100 -10.51 -3.08 -0.74
C HIS A 100 -10.82 -4.36 0.06
N LEU A 101 -12.04 -4.51 0.54
CA LEU A 101 -12.48 -5.70 1.29
C LEU A 101 -12.87 -6.88 0.37
N VAL A 102 -12.90 -6.68 -0.95
CA VAL A 102 -13.15 -7.77 -1.91
C VAL A 102 -11.92 -8.67 -1.99
N ALA A 103 -11.99 -9.84 -1.36
CA ALA A 103 -10.91 -10.81 -1.31
C ALA A 103 -11.44 -12.23 -1.14
N ASP A 104 -10.69 -13.22 -1.64
CA ASP A 104 -10.98 -14.66 -1.48
C ASP A 104 -10.46 -15.22 -0.14
N VAL A 105 -9.83 -14.38 0.67
CA VAL A 105 -9.27 -14.72 1.98
C VAL A 105 -9.68 -13.67 3.00
N PRO A 106 -9.65 -13.99 4.31
CA PRO A 106 -9.92 -12.99 5.34
C PRO A 106 -8.98 -11.80 5.23
N VAL A 107 -9.53 -10.59 5.21
CA VAL A 107 -8.79 -9.33 5.20
C VAL A 107 -8.56 -8.87 6.62
N GLY A 108 -7.38 -8.34 6.90
CA GLY A 108 -7.04 -7.74 8.18
C GLY A 108 -6.50 -6.32 8.00
N ALA A 109 -6.53 -5.56 9.08
CA ALA A 109 -5.98 -4.21 9.13
C ALA A 109 -4.86 -4.11 10.15
N PHE A 110 -3.79 -3.41 9.80
CA PHE A 110 -2.85 -2.94 10.80
C PHE A 110 -3.49 -1.81 11.60
N LEU A 111 -3.38 -1.91 12.92
CA LEU A 111 -3.91 -0.92 13.84
C LEU A 111 -2.76 -0.35 14.67
N SER A 112 -2.44 0.89 14.43
CA SER A 112 -1.65 1.72 15.34
C SER A 112 -2.63 2.60 16.15
N ALA A 113 -2.13 3.33 17.11
CA ALA A 113 -2.95 4.32 17.81
C ALA A 113 -3.20 5.59 16.97
N GLY A 114 -2.70 5.63 15.73
CA GLY A 114 -2.85 6.75 14.79
C GLY A 114 -4.28 6.92 14.27
N LEU A 115 -4.61 8.17 13.94
CA LEU A 115 -5.94 8.56 13.45
C LEU A 115 -6.35 7.77 12.19
N ASP A 116 -5.43 7.59 11.24
CA ASP A 116 -5.71 6.96 9.96
C ASP A 116 -6.09 5.48 10.13
N SER A 117 -5.25 4.72 10.83
CA SER A 117 -5.50 3.30 11.07
C SER A 117 -6.76 3.06 11.92
N ALA A 118 -7.00 3.91 12.92
CA ALA A 118 -8.21 3.85 13.74
C ALA A 118 -9.46 4.15 12.91
N THR A 119 -9.41 5.12 12.01
CA THR A 119 -10.52 5.44 11.09
C THR A 119 -10.81 4.27 10.14
N ILE A 120 -9.77 3.66 9.57
CA ILE A 120 -9.92 2.48 8.69
C ILE A 120 -10.57 1.32 9.46
N VAL A 121 -10.10 1.03 10.67
CA VAL A 121 -10.67 -0.04 11.52
C VAL A 121 -12.12 0.26 11.87
N ALA A 122 -12.44 1.49 12.29
CA ALA A 122 -13.79 1.90 12.63
C ALA A 122 -14.79 1.72 11.47
N LEU A 123 -14.43 2.25 10.30
CA LEU A 123 -15.28 2.17 9.11
C LEU A 123 -15.37 0.75 8.55
N THR A 124 -14.29 -0.04 8.66
CA THR A 124 -14.32 -1.44 8.23
C THR A 124 -15.22 -2.28 9.16
N ALA A 125 -15.14 -2.07 10.47
CA ALA A 125 -16.02 -2.75 11.44
C ALA A 125 -17.50 -2.43 11.20
N GLU A 126 -17.82 -1.23 10.73
CA GLU A 126 -19.18 -0.88 10.32
C GLU A 126 -19.64 -1.64 9.06
N LEU A 127 -18.72 -1.81 8.09
CA LEU A 127 -19.03 -2.51 6.84
C LEU A 127 -19.12 -4.03 7.00
N GLN A 128 -18.29 -4.59 7.89
CA GLN A 128 -18.18 -6.03 8.15
C GLN A 128 -18.13 -6.29 9.66
N PRO A 129 -19.25 -6.17 10.37
CA PRO A 129 -19.31 -6.53 11.79
C PRO A 129 -18.86 -7.98 11.98
N ASP A 130 -18.17 -8.27 13.07
CA ASP A 130 -17.71 -9.60 13.51
C ASP A 130 -16.64 -10.28 12.62
N ALA A 131 -16.19 -9.64 11.53
CA ALA A 131 -15.26 -10.26 10.58
C ALA A 131 -13.86 -9.64 10.57
N LEU A 132 -13.71 -8.43 11.10
CA LEU A 132 -12.44 -7.70 10.98
C LEU A 132 -11.38 -8.27 11.92
N ARG A 133 -10.24 -8.64 11.33
CA ARG A 133 -9.01 -8.95 12.07
C ARG A 133 -8.13 -7.71 12.12
N SER A 134 -7.57 -7.40 13.28
CA SER A 134 -6.62 -6.31 13.42
C SER A 134 -5.33 -6.76 14.08
N VAL A 135 -4.22 -6.15 13.68
CA VAL A 135 -2.88 -6.48 14.20
C VAL A 135 -2.15 -5.20 14.57
N THR A 136 -1.57 -5.17 15.76
CA THR A 136 -0.63 -4.14 16.19
C THR A 136 0.76 -4.74 16.34
N LEU A 137 1.77 -4.07 15.75
CA LEU A 137 3.16 -4.35 16.05
C LEU A 137 3.59 -3.47 17.21
N ALA A 138 4.00 -4.07 18.31
CA ALA A 138 4.54 -3.39 19.48
C ALA A 138 6.03 -3.72 19.61
N PHE A 139 6.83 -2.74 19.96
CA PHE A 139 8.27 -2.90 20.12
C PHE A 139 8.59 -2.90 21.60
N GLU A 140 9.25 -3.96 22.11
CA GLU A 140 9.57 -4.10 23.53
C GLU A 140 10.41 -2.92 24.05
N GLU A 141 11.19 -2.27 23.18
CA GLU A 141 11.99 -1.09 23.52
C GLU A 141 11.15 0.14 23.87
N PHE A 142 9.86 0.16 23.49
CA PHE A 142 8.93 1.24 23.78
C PHE A 142 7.94 0.91 24.88
N ASP A 143 7.97 -0.31 25.42
CA ASP A 143 7.07 -0.74 26.49
C ASP A 143 7.10 0.26 27.66
N ASP A 144 5.91 0.63 28.16
CA ASP A 144 5.71 1.60 29.25
C ASP A 144 6.25 3.03 28.98
N THR A 145 6.48 3.38 27.72
CA THR A 145 6.84 4.75 27.31
C THR A 145 5.69 5.44 26.59
N GLU A 146 5.83 6.74 26.34
CA GLU A 146 4.87 7.52 25.52
C GLU A 146 4.79 7.06 24.07
N PHE A 147 5.74 6.24 23.60
CA PHE A 147 5.79 5.68 22.25
C PHE A 147 5.13 4.30 22.17
N ASP A 148 4.66 3.72 23.28
CA ASP A 148 3.91 2.46 23.27
C ASP A 148 2.47 2.69 22.80
N GLU A 149 2.24 2.44 21.52
CA GLU A 149 0.92 2.53 20.90
C GLU A 149 0.00 1.32 21.20
N ALA A 150 0.54 0.22 21.73
CA ALA A 150 -0.19 -1.04 21.87
C ALA A 150 -1.40 -0.89 22.80
N ALA A 151 -1.24 -0.26 23.96
CA ALA A 151 -2.31 -0.12 24.93
C ALA A 151 -3.51 0.69 24.41
N LEU A 152 -3.27 1.70 23.56
CA LEU A 152 -4.35 2.48 22.93
C LEU A 152 -4.96 1.73 21.75
N ALA A 153 -4.15 1.05 20.95
CA ALA A 153 -4.62 0.22 19.85
C ALA A 153 -5.53 -0.91 20.33
N GLU A 154 -5.19 -1.57 21.44
CA GLU A 154 -6.02 -2.61 22.07
C GLU A 154 -7.38 -2.06 22.54
N LYS A 155 -7.42 -0.85 23.08
CA LYS A 155 -8.68 -0.18 23.46
C LYS A 155 -9.54 0.12 22.23
N ILE A 156 -8.94 0.59 21.15
CA ILE A 156 -9.65 0.83 19.88
C ILE A 156 -10.19 -0.49 19.32
N ALA A 157 -9.36 -1.53 19.29
CA ALA A 157 -9.76 -2.85 18.84
C ALA A 157 -10.94 -3.42 19.64
N ALA A 158 -10.90 -3.29 20.97
CA ALA A 158 -11.97 -3.72 21.84
C ALA A 158 -13.26 -2.88 21.64
N HIS A 159 -13.13 -1.58 21.36
CA HIS A 159 -14.27 -0.70 21.11
C HIS A 159 -15.03 -1.09 19.83
N TYR A 160 -14.31 -1.51 18.79
CA TYR A 160 -14.88 -1.92 17.51
C TYR A 160 -15.03 -3.44 17.36
N ASP A 161 -14.87 -4.19 18.44
CA ASP A 161 -15.04 -5.66 18.50
C ASP A 161 -14.27 -6.42 17.41
N THR A 162 -13.01 -6.02 17.18
CA THR A 162 -12.16 -6.69 16.20
C THR A 162 -11.47 -7.91 16.79
N ALA A 163 -11.22 -8.94 15.98
CA ALA A 163 -10.35 -10.06 16.35
C ALA A 163 -8.89 -9.58 16.36
N HIS A 164 -8.50 -8.92 17.45
CA HIS A 164 -7.23 -8.23 17.59
C HIS A 164 -6.09 -9.12 18.04
N ARG A 165 -4.89 -8.85 17.50
CA ARG A 165 -3.63 -9.43 17.96
C ARG A 165 -2.56 -8.36 18.09
N THR A 166 -1.98 -8.22 19.28
CA THR A 166 -0.73 -7.48 19.49
C THR A 166 0.46 -8.43 19.30
N GLN A 167 1.31 -8.14 18.33
CA GLN A 167 2.56 -8.84 18.11
C GLN A 167 3.70 -8.00 18.67
N ARG A 168 4.32 -8.48 19.76
CA ARG A 168 5.52 -7.87 20.32
C ARG A 168 6.75 -8.38 19.58
N VAL A 169 7.65 -7.48 19.24
CA VAL A 169 8.91 -7.74 18.53
C VAL A 169 10.04 -7.00 19.23
N LYS A 170 11.24 -7.55 19.14
CA LYS A 170 12.47 -6.92 19.65
C LYS A 170 13.25 -6.34 18.49
N GLY A 171 14.01 -5.28 18.74
CA GLY A 171 14.94 -4.74 17.76
C GLY A 171 15.94 -5.78 17.25
N THR A 172 16.32 -6.75 18.11
CA THR A 172 17.18 -7.88 17.72
C THR A 172 16.55 -8.80 16.68
N ASP A 173 15.23 -8.92 16.62
CA ASP A 173 14.53 -9.78 15.66
C ASP A 173 14.69 -9.23 14.23
N PHE A 174 14.74 -7.91 14.08
CA PHE A 174 15.02 -7.27 12.79
C PHE A 174 16.44 -7.54 12.30
N HIS A 175 17.42 -7.55 13.20
CA HIS A 175 18.81 -7.82 12.83
C HIS A 175 19.04 -9.25 12.36
N ALA A 176 18.24 -10.21 12.85
CA ALA A 176 18.34 -11.61 12.46
C ALA A 176 17.78 -11.90 11.05
N GLU A 177 16.85 -11.09 10.58
CA GLU A 177 16.17 -11.26 9.26
C GLU A 177 16.85 -10.46 8.13
N TYR A 178 17.88 -9.66 8.43
CA TYR A 178 18.57 -8.78 7.47
C TYR A 178 19.74 -9.46 6.71
N HIS A 179 19.71 -10.79 6.55
CA HIS A 179 20.76 -11.54 5.84
C HIS A 179 20.27 -12.20 4.56
#